data_12a576ad3ef1491b93fb793add4a5597
#
_entry.id   12a576ad3ef1491b93fb793add4a5597
#
_cell.length_a   1.000
_cell.length_b   1.000
_cell.length_c   1.000
_cell.angle_alpha   90.00
_cell.angle_beta   90.00
_cell.angle_gamma   90.00
#
_symmetry.space_group_name_H-M   'P 1'
#
loop_
_entity.id
_entity.type
_entity.pdbx_description
1 polymer ?
#
loop_
_entity_poly.entity_id
_entity_poly.type
_entity_poly.pdbx_seq_one_letter_code
_entity_poly.pdbx_strand_id
1 'polypeptide(L)'
;TFAWKCFGLDHASMNRTLPPSTLTLANLVKHLALVEDHYFTHQLLGRDYPPVWAPLAQNENWDVESAADDSPEELRALWLAAVQRSEAAVAEALADGGLDRLVADSGGGEPYSLRRVLVDLVEEYARHTGHADLIRESIDGLVGENAP
;
A
#
# COMPACT_ATOMS: atom_id res chain seq x y z
N THR A 1 -7.11 10.81 2.28
CA THR A 1 -7.36 10.40 3.69
C THR A 1 -6.22 9.57 4.25
N PHE A 2 -5.85 8.41 3.67
CA PHE A 2 -4.86 7.47 4.24
C PHE A 2 -3.56 8.15 4.71
N ALA A 3 -2.94 8.99 3.86
CA ALA A 3 -1.68 9.65 4.16
C ALA A 3 -1.71 10.46 5.48
N TRP A 4 -2.73 11.29 5.68
CA TRP A 4 -2.79 12.10 6.90
C TRP A 4 -3.11 11.27 8.16
N LYS A 5 -3.80 10.12 8.00
CA LYS A 5 -4.02 9.19 9.11
C LYS A 5 -2.74 8.53 9.59
N CYS A 6 -1.80 8.28 8.68
CA CYS A 6 -0.58 7.54 8.98
C CYS A 6 0.63 8.42 9.30
N PHE A 7 0.70 9.64 8.76
CA PHE A 7 1.92 10.47 8.89
C PHE A 7 1.80 11.59 9.91
N GLY A 8 2.96 12.21 10.24
CA GLY A 8 3.04 13.25 11.26
C GLY A 8 3.10 12.73 12.69
N LEU A 9 3.40 11.45 12.86
CA LEU A 9 3.58 10.76 14.14
C LEU A 9 5.04 10.33 14.30
N ASP A 10 5.47 10.15 15.54
CA ASP A 10 6.78 9.57 15.84
C ASP A 10 6.76 8.04 15.67
N HIS A 11 7.94 7.43 15.69
CA HIS A 11 8.13 6.00 15.51
C HIS A 11 7.32 5.17 16.53
N ALA A 12 7.33 5.57 17.82
CA ALA A 12 6.59 4.84 18.85
C ALA A 12 5.09 4.86 18.61
N SER A 13 4.54 6.00 18.20
CA SER A 13 3.13 6.17 17.87
C SER A 13 2.72 5.37 16.64
N MET A 14 3.54 5.36 15.58
CA MET A 14 3.26 4.57 14.37
C MET A 14 3.26 3.07 14.63
N ASN A 15 3.94 2.60 15.67
CA ASN A 15 4.00 1.19 16.06
C ASN A 15 3.03 0.80 17.20
N ARG A 16 2.14 1.71 17.63
CA ARG A 16 1.08 1.37 18.59
C ARG A 16 0.03 0.48 17.96
N THR A 17 -0.38 -0.54 18.71
CA THR A 17 -1.49 -1.42 18.37
C THR A 17 -2.79 -0.95 19.04
N LEU A 18 -3.93 -1.34 18.49
CA LEU A 18 -5.24 -1.19 19.10
C LEU A 18 -5.81 -2.60 19.42
N PRO A 19 -5.67 -3.09 20.67
CA PRO A 19 -6.11 -4.43 21.01
C PRO A 19 -7.60 -4.71 20.71
N PRO A 20 -7.96 -5.92 20.27
CA PRO A 20 -7.09 -7.10 20.15
C PRO A 20 -6.29 -7.17 18.83
N SER A 21 -6.35 -6.14 17.98
CA SER A 21 -5.62 -6.10 16.71
C SER A 21 -4.12 -5.95 16.95
N THR A 22 -3.32 -6.60 16.10
CA THR A 22 -1.85 -6.43 16.03
C THR A 22 -1.43 -5.44 14.95
N LEU A 23 -2.39 -4.87 14.21
CA LEU A 23 -2.10 -3.87 13.17
C LEU A 23 -1.55 -2.58 13.79
N THR A 24 -0.61 -1.98 13.08
CA THR A 24 -0.03 -0.67 13.38
C THR A 24 -0.09 0.22 12.14
N LEU A 25 0.05 1.53 12.29
CA LEU A 25 0.14 2.42 11.13
C LEU A 25 1.37 2.13 10.28
N ALA A 26 2.49 1.74 10.90
CA ALA A 26 3.71 1.33 10.19
C ALA A 26 3.45 0.11 9.28
N ASN A 27 2.80 -0.94 9.81
CA ASN A 27 2.42 -2.11 9.00
C ASN A 27 1.55 -1.72 7.81
N LEU A 28 0.53 -0.88 8.03
CA LEU A 28 -0.40 -0.48 6.97
C LEU A 28 0.28 0.30 5.86
N VAL A 29 1.21 1.21 6.20
CA VAL A 29 1.96 2.00 5.22
C VAL A 29 2.86 1.11 4.37
N LYS A 30 3.64 0.22 4.99
CA LYS A 30 4.54 -0.67 4.25
C LYS A 30 3.78 -1.67 3.40
N HIS A 31 2.70 -2.24 3.94
CA HIS A 31 1.81 -3.13 3.21
C HIS A 31 1.20 -2.46 1.96
N LEU A 32 0.61 -1.27 2.09
CA LEU A 32 0.05 -0.58 0.93
C LEU A 32 1.10 -0.12 -0.08
N ALA A 33 2.34 0.14 0.34
CA ALA A 33 3.43 0.34 -0.62
C ALA A 33 3.74 -0.93 -1.44
N LEU A 34 3.70 -2.11 -0.81
CA LEU A 34 3.82 -3.38 -1.51
C LEU A 34 2.63 -3.63 -2.44
N VAL A 35 1.40 -3.36 -1.99
CA VAL A 35 0.18 -3.53 -2.79
C VAL A 35 0.23 -2.69 -4.06
N GLU A 36 0.70 -1.44 -3.99
CA GLU A 36 0.91 -0.57 -5.16
C GLU A 36 1.87 -1.23 -6.17
N ASP A 37 3.06 -1.66 -5.73
CA ASP A 37 4.03 -2.30 -6.61
C ASP A 37 3.55 -3.67 -7.12
N HIS A 38 2.82 -4.42 -6.29
CA HIS A 38 2.25 -5.70 -6.69
C HIS A 38 1.25 -5.55 -7.84
N TYR A 39 0.27 -4.68 -7.67
CA TYR A 39 -0.77 -4.51 -8.68
C TYR A 39 -0.27 -3.84 -9.95
N PHE A 40 0.51 -2.78 -9.84
CA PHE A 40 0.82 -1.97 -11.02
C PHE A 40 2.17 -2.32 -11.64
N THR A 41 3.22 -2.51 -10.84
CA THR A 41 4.54 -2.86 -11.39
C THR A 41 4.58 -4.32 -11.82
N HIS A 42 4.14 -5.23 -10.94
CA HIS A 42 4.25 -6.66 -11.19
C HIS A 42 3.10 -7.20 -12.03
N GLN A 43 1.86 -7.13 -11.56
CA GLN A 43 0.73 -7.74 -12.28
C GLN A 43 0.38 -7.00 -13.57
N LEU A 44 0.20 -5.67 -13.52
CA LEU A 44 -0.25 -4.91 -14.70
C LEU A 44 0.81 -4.88 -15.79
N LEU A 45 2.08 -4.57 -15.43
CA LEU A 45 3.15 -4.39 -16.40
C LEU A 45 4.04 -5.63 -16.60
N GLY A 46 3.91 -6.67 -15.77
CA GLY A 46 4.76 -7.87 -15.82
C GLY A 46 6.23 -7.58 -15.51
N ARG A 47 6.52 -6.55 -14.73
CA ARG A 47 7.88 -6.14 -14.36
C ARG A 47 8.29 -6.77 -13.03
N ASP A 48 9.60 -6.94 -12.84
CA ASP A 48 10.14 -7.38 -11.56
C ASP A 48 9.79 -6.36 -10.45
N TYR A 49 9.63 -6.87 -9.23
CA TYR A 49 9.49 -6.01 -8.07
C TYR A 49 10.72 -5.10 -7.89
N PRO A 50 10.53 -3.85 -7.43
CA PRO A 50 11.64 -3.03 -6.97
C PRO A 50 12.54 -3.78 -5.97
N PRO A 51 13.87 -3.54 -5.99
CA PRO A 51 14.82 -4.28 -5.12
C PRO A 51 14.52 -4.25 -3.64
N VAL A 52 13.80 -3.23 -3.15
CA VAL A 52 13.37 -3.13 -1.75
C VAL A 52 12.52 -4.32 -1.30
N TRP A 53 11.82 -4.97 -2.23
CA TRP A 53 10.96 -6.14 -1.95
C TRP A 53 11.69 -7.49 -2.05
N ALA A 54 13.01 -7.49 -2.31
CA ALA A 54 13.79 -8.74 -2.42
C ALA A 54 13.64 -9.69 -1.20
N PRO A 55 13.50 -9.22 0.06
CA PRO A 55 13.30 -10.11 1.20
C PRO A 55 12.01 -10.93 1.17
N LEU A 56 10.99 -10.53 0.40
CA LEU A 56 9.75 -11.31 0.24
C LEU A 56 9.99 -12.72 -0.32
N ALA A 57 11.09 -12.93 -1.05
CA ALA A 57 11.46 -14.25 -1.56
C ALA A 57 11.75 -15.29 -0.46
N GLN A 58 12.11 -14.84 0.74
CA GLN A 58 12.37 -15.67 1.91
C GLN A 58 11.28 -15.60 2.98
N ASN A 59 10.52 -14.50 3.01
CA ASN A 59 9.47 -14.27 3.99
C ASN A 59 8.32 -13.49 3.34
N GLU A 60 7.23 -14.16 3.04
CA GLU A 60 6.05 -13.56 2.39
C GLU A 60 5.36 -12.46 3.20
N ASN A 61 5.58 -12.42 4.53
CA ASN A 61 5.02 -11.41 5.43
C ASN A 61 6.04 -10.31 5.80
N TRP A 62 7.17 -10.25 5.08
CA TRP A 62 8.26 -9.33 5.42
C TRP A 62 7.81 -7.87 5.48
N ASP A 63 6.91 -7.44 4.61
CA ASP A 63 6.36 -6.09 4.59
C ASP A 63 5.73 -5.70 5.94
N VAL A 64 4.97 -6.60 6.53
CA VAL A 64 4.30 -6.37 7.83
C VAL A 64 5.28 -6.56 8.99
N GLU A 65 6.07 -7.64 8.97
CA GLU A 65 6.93 -8.01 10.10
C GLU A 65 8.11 -7.06 10.29
N SER A 66 8.63 -6.46 9.22
CA SER A 66 9.78 -5.55 9.27
C SER A 66 9.38 -4.06 9.34
N ALA A 67 8.10 -3.73 9.31
CA ALA A 67 7.66 -2.33 9.27
C ALA A 67 8.06 -1.54 10.53
N ALA A 68 8.22 -2.23 11.66
CA ALA A 68 8.65 -1.60 12.91
C ALA A 68 10.14 -1.24 12.93
N ASP A 69 10.93 -1.73 12.00
CA ASP A 69 12.36 -1.42 11.88
C ASP A 69 12.60 -0.12 11.09
N ASP A 70 11.59 0.33 10.32
CA ASP A 70 11.69 1.51 9.47
C ASP A 70 11.26 2.78 10.24
N SER A 71 11.94 3.89 9.99
CA SER A 71 11.51 5.20 10.47
C SER A 71 10.23 5.69 9.77
N PRO A 72 9.48 6.62 10.38
CA PRO A 72 8.31 7.23 9.71
C PRO A 72 8.64 7.87 8.37
N GLU A 73 9.83 8.45 8.24
CA GLU A 73 10.34 9.09 7.03
C GLU A 73 10.61 8.06 5.92
N GLU A 74 11.24 6.93 6.28
CA GLU A 74 11.50 5.82 5.35
C GLU A 74 10.20 5.19 4.85
N LEU A 75 9.26 4.92 5.75
CA LEU A 75 7.93 4.40 5.39
C LEU A 75 7.19 5.36 4.44
N ARG A 76 7.23 6.66 4.74
CA ARG A 76 6.61 7.66 3.89
C ARG A 76 7.26 7.72 2.51
N ALA A 77 8.58 7.70 2.44
CA ALA A 77 9.33 7.74 1.19
C ALA A 77 9.05 6.48 0.34
N LEU A 78 9.03 5.31 0.98
CA LEU A 78 8.71 4.03 0.35
C LEU A 78 7.32 4.06 -0.30
N TRP A 79 6.30 4.45 0.48
CA TRP A 79 4.92 4.52 -0.01
C TRP A 79 4.76 5.53 -1.15
N LEU A 80 5.32 6.75 -1.01
CA LEU A 80 5.26 7.75 -2.07
C LEU A 80 5.93 7.29 -3.37
N ALA A 81 7.07 6.60 -3.26
CA ALA A 81 7.77 6.07 -4.44
C ALA A 81 6.95 4.96 -5.12
N ALA A 82 6.26 4.12 -4.35
CA ALA A 82 5.36 3.10 -4.90
C ALA A 82 4.17 3.74 -5.62
N VAL A 83 3.50 4.72 -5.02
CA VAL A 83 2.39 5.47 -5.64
C VAL A 83 2.83 6.12 -6.95
N GLN A 84 4.02 6.74 -6.99
CA GLN A 84 4.54 7.35 -8.23
C GLN A 84 4.75 6.31 -9.34
N ARG A 85 5.23 5.11 -9.00
CA ARG A 85 5.37 4.01 -9.97
C ARG A 85 4.01 3.54 -10.49
N SER A 86 3.03 3.44 -9.61
CA SER A 86 1.66 3.06 -9.96
C SER A 86 0.99 4.07 -10.88
N GLU A 87 1.14 5.36 -10.59
CA GLU A 87 0.63 6.44 -11.46
C GLU A 87 1.25 6.36 -12.88
N ALA A 88 2.55 6.12 -12.96
CA ALA A 88 3.23 5.95 -14.24
C ALA A 88 2.76 4.69 -14.98
N ALA A 89 2.57 3.58 -14.27
CA ALA A 89 2.06 2.33 -14.84
C ALA A 89 0.62 2.47 -15.35
N VAL A 90 -0.23 3.16 -14.62
CA VAL A 90 -1.61 3.46 -15.04
C VAL A 90 -1.61 4.34 -16.29
N ALA A 91 -0.78 5.39 -16.33
CA ALA A 91 -0.66 6.26 -17.51
C ALA A 91 -0.21 5.47 -18.76
N GLU A 92 0.78 4.57 -18.61
CA GLU A 92 1.23 3.67 -19.69
C GLU A 92 0.10 2.75 -20.16
N ALA A 93 -0.62 2.12 -19.23
CA ALA A 93 -1.70 1.21 -19.56
C ALA A 93 -2.89 1.93 -20.23
N LEU A 94 -3.22 3.13 -19.79
CA LEU A 94 -4.28 3.94 -20.41
C LEU A 94 -3.93 4.34 -21.84
N ALA A 95 -2.65 4.58 -22.14
CA ALA A 95 -2.20 4.89 -23.50
C ALA A 95 -2.18 3.63 -24.41
N ASP A 96 -2.12 2.44 -23.85
CA ASP A 96 -2.06 1.16 -24.56
C ASP A 96 -3.13 0.18 -24.04
N GLY A 97 -4.34 0.27 -24.60
CA GLY A 97 -5.48 -0.59 -24.26
C GLY A 97 -6.51 0.01 -23.30
N GLY A 98 -6.19 1.12 -22.63
CA GLY A 98 -7.15 1.80 -21.76
C GLY A 98 -7.51 0.98 -20.52
N LEU A 99 -8.73 1.22 -20.00
CA LEU A 99 -9.22 0.49 -18.82
C LEU A 99 -9.44 -1.01 -19.05
N ASP A 100 -9.52 -1.43 -20.32
CA ASP A 100 -9.74 -2.83 -20.68
C ASP A 100 -8.41 -3.57 -20.98
N ARG A 101 -7.25 -2.89 -20.88
CA ARG A 101 -5.94 -3.53 -20.93
C ARG A 101 -5.85 -4.64 -19.87
N LEU A 102 -5.49 -5.83 -20.33
CA LEU A 102 -5.30 -6.97 -19.42
C LEU A 102 -3.97 -6.89 -18.70
N VAL A 103 -3.93 -7.42 -17.48
CA VAL A 103 -2.69 -7.59 -16.72
C VAL A 103 -1.74 -8.52 -17.46
N ALA A 104 -0.44 -8.28 -17.34
CA ALA A 104 0.59 -9.13 -17.91
C ALA A 104 0.82 -10.41 -17.09
N ASP A 105 0.59 -10.34 -15.77
CA ASP A 105 0.65 -11.49 -14.86
C ASP A 105 -0.61 -11.57 -14.01
N SER A 106 -1.36 -12.66 -14.17
CA SER A 106 -2.58 -12.95 -13.41
C SER A 106 -2.35 -13.96 -12.27
N GLY A 107 -1.09 -14.29 -11.95
CA GLY A 107 -0.76 -15.30 -10.94
C GLY A 107 -1.19 -16.72 -11.33
N GLY A 108 -1.31 -16.99 -12.64
CA GLY A 108 -1.78 -18.29 -13.16
C GLY A 108 -3.30 -18.43 -13.26
N GLY A 109 -4.08 -17.39 -12.92
CA GLY A 109 -5.52 -17.31 -13.13
C GLY A 109 -5.88 -16.72 -14.50
N GLU A 110 -7.20 -16.52 -14.72
CA GLU A 110 -7.66 -15.81 -15.92
C GLU A 110 -7.22 -14.35 -15.87
N PRO A 111 -6.70 -13.80 -17.00
CA PRO A 111 -6.31 -12.39 -17.06
C PRO A 111 -7.51 -11.47 -16.79
N TYR A 112 -7.26 -10.39 -16.06
CA TYR A 112 -8.25 -9.37 -15.73
C TYR A 112 -7.78 -7.98 -16.14
N SER A 113 -8.68 -7.01 -16.16
CA SER A 113 -8.41 -5.71 -16.74
C SER A 113 -7.85 -4.71 -15.72
N LEU A 114 -7.21 -3.64 -16.22
CA LEU A 114 -6.83 -2.47 -15.41
C LEU A 114 -8.03 -1.93 -14.59
N ARG A 115 -9.24 -1.93 -15.15
CA ARG A 115 -10.46 -1.56 -14.43
C ARG A 115 -10.63 -2.36 -13.15
N ARG A 116 -10.40 -3.68 -13.21
CA ARG A 116 -10.49 -4.57 -12.06
C ARG A 116 -9.39 -4.26 -11.06
N VAL A 117 -8.15 -4.06 -11.49
CA VAL A 117 -7.02 -3.66 -10.65
C VAL A 117 -7.34 -2.40 -9.84
N LEU A 118 -7.91 -1.37 -10.52
CA LEU A 118 -8.29 -0.12 -9.85
C LEU A 118 -9.40 -0.31 -8.81
N VAL A 119 -10.37 -1.20 -9.07
CA VAL A 119 -11.42 -1.52 -8.10
C VAL A 119 -10.84 -2.25 -6.88
N ASP A 120 -9.96 -3.22 -7.11
CA ASP A 120 -9.30 -3.97 -6.04
C ASP A 120 -8.41 -3.03 -5.18
N LEU A 121 -7.72 -2.07 -5.81
CA LEU A 121 -6.96 -1.06 -5.08
C LEU A 121 -7.86 -0.15 -4.22
N VAL A 122 -9.02 0.26 -4.74
CA VAL A 122 -10.00 1.03 -3.96
C VAL A 122 -10.47 0.23 -2.74
N GLU A 123 -10.70 -1.08 -2.88
CA GLU A 123 -11.05 -1.96 -1.75
C GLU A 123 -9.93 -2.01 -0.72
N GLU A 124 -8.68 -2.22 -1.13
CA GLU A 124 -7.51 -2.26 -0.24
C GLU A 124 -7.35 -0.94 0.54
N TYR A 125 -7.38 0.20 -0.16
CA TYR A 125 -7.29 1.49 0.51
C TYR A 125 -8.48 1.78 1.42
N ALA A 126 -9.70 1.43 1.03
CA ALA A 126 -10.88 1.64 1.87
C ALA A 126 -10.80 0.81 3.16
N ARG A 127 -10.42 -0.46 3.06
CA ARG A 127 -10.22 -1.36 4.19
C ARG A 127 -9.17 -0.83 5.15
N HIS A 128 -7.98 -0.50 4.62
CA HIS A 128 -6.84 -0.12 5.43
C HIS A 128 -6.92 1.33 5.94
N THR A 129 -7.63 2.22 5.26
CA THR A 129 -7.97 3.55 5.80
C THR A 129 -8.89 3.42 7.01
N GLY A 130 -9.88 2.52 6.97
CA GLY A 130 -10.74 2.24 8.13
C GLY A 130 -9.95 1.70 9.34
N HIS A 131 -8.97 0.82 9.11
CA HIS A 131 -8.06 0.38 10.17
C HIS A 131 -7.23 1.56 10.73
N ALA A 132 -6.67 2.38 9.82
CA ALA A 132 -5.87 3.54 10.21
C ALA A 132 -6.69 4.58 10.99
N ASP A 133 -7.97 4.78 10.66
CA ASP A 133 -8.88 5.66 11.39
C ASP A 133 -8.95 5.30 12.88
N LEU A 134 -9.23 4.04 13.18
CA LEU A 134 -9.37 3.56 14.55
C LEU A 134 -8.04 3.61 15.31
N ILE A 135 -6.93 3.24 14.67
CA ILE A 135 -5.62 3.29 15.28
C ILE A 135 -5.24 4.75 15.56
N ARG A 136 -5.42 5.66 14.59
CA ARG A 136 -5.13 7.09 14.73
C ARG A 136 -5.93 7.72 15.87
N GLU A 137 -7.23 7.50 15.91
CA GLU A 137 -8.09 7.98 16.99
C GLU A 137 -7.59 7.52 18.37
N SER A 138 -7.12 6.27 18.48
CA SER A 138 -6.58 5.74 19.73
C SER A 138 -5.26 6.38 20.16
N ILE A 139 -4.50 6.97 19.23
CA ILE A 139 -3.20 7.60 19.48
C ILE A 139 -3.36 9.03 19.99
N ASP A 140 -4.12 9.86 19.26
CA ASP A 140 -4.17 11.30 19.50
C ASP A 140 -5.59 11.89 19.42
N GLY A 141 -6.62 11.05 19.24
CA GLY A 141 -8.03 11.46 19.18
C GLY A 141 -8.45 12.11 17.87
N LEU A 142 -7.59 12.17 16.86
CA LEU A 142 -7.92 12.78 15.57
C LEU A 142 -8.82 11.87 14.73
N VAL A 143 -9.96 12.44 14.28
CA VAL A 143 -10.99 11.75 13.50
C VAL A 143 -11.32 12.52 12.22
N GLY A 144 -12.08 11.90 11.31
CA GLY A 144 -12.58 12.53 10.09
C GLY A 144 -11.75 12.24 8.84
N GLU A 145 -12.27 12.61 7.69
CA GLU A 145 -11.66 12.29 6.38
C GLU A 145 -10.57 13.28 5.96
N ASN A 146 -10.67 14.51 6.40
CA ASN A 146 -9.75 15.59 6.04
C ASN A 146 -8.76 15.86 7.16
N ALA A 147 -7.54 16.25 6.77
CA ALA A 147 -6.55 16.71 7.72
C ALA A 147 -7.08 17.92 8.51
N PRO A 148 -6.72 18.03 9.81
CA PRO A 148 -7.14 19.16 10.63
C PRO A 148 -6.56 20.48 10.13
#